data_c1be31338ed01d57ccc792e3db09ce6d
#
_entry.id   c1be31338ed01d57ccc792e3db09ce6d
#
_cell.length_a   1.000
_cell.length_b   1.000
_cell.length_c   1.000
_cell.angle_alpha   90.00
_cell.angle_beta   90.00
_cell.angle_gamma   90.00
#
_symmetry.space_group_name_H-M   'P 1'
#
loop_
_entity.id
_entity.type
_entity.pdbx_description
1 polymer ?
#
loop_
_entity_poly.entity_id
_entity_poly.type
_entity_poly.pdbx_seq_one_letter_code
_entity_poly.pdbx_strand_id
1 'polypeptide(L)'
;MGLAVAIQMDPIETINIDADSTFVLALEAQRRGHGLYHYLPRQLSLKDGRLTARASRLELRREHGRHFTLGAQETLELAAMDVILMRQDPPFDMAYITATHLLEHVRDQVLVVNDPVSVRNAPEKLFATHFPGLMPPTLITSDRDEIVAFRREQGEIILKPLFGNGGAGVFRLGPVDENLNALLELFTQLYREPIMVQRYLPEIRQGDKRIILVDGEPVGGVLRVPPPGEARANLHVGGKAMKTTLTAREREICAAIGPTLKEQGLIFVGIDVIGDYLTEINVTSPTGIQEINRLDGAALERPVWDAIEDRLRVRGRFPPA
;
A
#
# COMPACT_ATOMS: atom_id res chain seq x y z
N MET A 1 8.41 -20.06 20.91
CA MET A 1 7.63 -19.01 21.61
C MET A 1 6.94 -18.17 20.54
N GLY A 2 5.69 -17.76 20.80
CA GLY A 2 5.01 -16.83 19.89
C GLY A 2 5.61 -15.44 19.97
N LEU A 3 5.59 -14.68 18.85
CA LEU A 3 6.05 -13.30 18.77
C LEU A 3 5.04 -12.36 19.46
N ALA A 4 5.52 -11.22 19.94
CA ALA A 4 4.71 -10.07 20.34
C ALA A 4 4.57 -9.12 19.16
N VAL A 5 3.35 -8.97 18.62
CA VAL A 5 3.05 -8.23 17.40
C VAL A 5 2.14 -7.05 17.73
N ALA A 6 2.62 -5.84 17.50
CA ALA A 6 1.81 -4.64 17.60
C ALA A 6 1.29 -4.24 16.19
N ILE A 7 0.02 -3.93 16.08
CA ILE A 7 -0.64 -3.58 14.82
C ILE A 7 -1.11 -2.14 14.90
N GLN A 8 -0.44 -1.25 14.16
CA GLN A 8 -0.87 0.12 13.93
C GLN A 8 -1.82 0.16 12.76
N MET A 9 -3.09 0.36 13.00
CA MET A 9 -4.12 0.37 11.95
C MET A 9 -5.28 1.29 12.33
N ASP A 10 -6.26 1.40 11.44
CA ASP A 10 -7.52 2.10 11.69
C ASP A 10 -8.40 1.34 12.69
N PRO A 11 -9.49 1.95 13.17
CA PRO A 11 -10.36 1.29 14.14
C PRO A 11 -10.83 -0.08 13.66
N ILE A 12 -10.52 -1.13 14.43
CA ILE A 12 -10.85 -2.52 14.10
C ILE A 12 -12.36 -2.76 13.91
N GLU A 13 -13.17 -1.89 14.52
CA GLU A 13 -14.63 -1.93 14.44
C GLU A 13 -15.16 -1.59 13.05
N THR A 14 -14.37 -0.84 12.26
CA THR A 14 -14.81 -0.27 10.96
C THR A 14 -14.37 -1.07 9.76
N ILE A 15 -13.50 -2.06 9.94
CA ILE A 15 -12.96 -2.84 8.82
C ILE A 15 -13.98 -3.77 8.18
N ASN A 16 -13.82 -3.99 6.88
CA ASN A 16 -14.54 -5.05 6.18
C ASN A 16 -13.71 -6.34 6.23
N ILE A 17 -14.09 -7.30 7.07
CA ILE A 17 -13.35 -8.55 7.29
C ILE A 17 -13.21 -9.43 6.04
N ASP A 18 -13.99 -9.18 4.98
CA ASP A 18 -13.92 -9.92 3.72
C ASP A 18 -12.97 -9.29 2.69
N ALA A 19 -12.50 -8.06 2.93
CA ALA A 19 -11.63 -7.32 2.01
C ALA A 19 -10.33 -6.82 2.68
N ASP A 20 -10.35 -6.61 4.01
CA ASP A 20 -9.21 -6.07 4.73
C ASP A 20 -8.02 -7.03 4.76
N SER A 21 -6.88 -6.58 4.24
CA SER A 21 -5.65 -7.39 4.22
C SER A 21 -4.98 -7.49 5.59
N THR A 22 -5.11 -6.47 6.44
CA THR A 22 -4.57 -6.48 7.80
C THR A 22 -5.25 -7.54 8.66
N PHE A 23 -6.57 -7.70 8.48
CA PHE A 23 -7.35 -8.71 9.17
C PHE A 23 -6.83 -10.13 8.91
N VAL A 24 -6.57 -10.50 7.65
CA VAL A 24 -6.06 -11.87 7.36
C VAL A 24 -4.60 -12.03 7.78
N LEU A 25 -3.78 -10.99 7.70
CA LEU A 25 -2.42 -11.01 8.25
C LEU A 25 -2.45 -11.25 9.77
N ALA A 26 -3.33 -10.56 10.49
CA ALA A 26 -3.47 -10.71 11.93
C ALA A 26 -4.06 -12.07 12.33
N LEU A 27 -5.02 -12.61 11.58
CA LEU A 27 -5.53 -13.98 11.77
C LEU A 27 -4.44 -15.04 11.60
N GLU A 28 -3.58 -14.89 10.58
CA GLU A 28 -2.47 -15.82 10.36
C GLU A 28 -1.43 -15.73 11.48
N ALA A 29 -1.11 -14.51 11.95
CA ALA A 29 -0.25 -14.30 13.11
C ALA A 29 -0.80 -15.04 14.35
N GLN A 30 -2.08 -14.86 14.63
CA GLN A 30 -2.76 -15.54 15.75
C GLN A 30 -2.74 -17.06 15.57
N ARG A 31 -2.94 -17.56 14.34
CA ARG A 31 -2.86 -19.00 14.02
C ARG A 31 -1.46 -19.58 14.28
N ARG A 32 -0.41 -18.76 14.06
CA ARG A 32 0.99 -19.11 14.37
C ARG A 32 1.32 -19.04 15.88
N GLY A 33 0.36 -18.63 16.70
CA GLY A 33 0.53 -18.51 18.15
C GLY A 33 1.19 -17.20 18.59
N HIS A 34 1.20 -16.17 17.74
CA HIS A 34 1.69 -14.83 18.08
C HIS A 34 0.67 -14.08 18.93
N GLY A 35 1.14 -13.28 19.89
CA GLY A 35 0.32 -12.38 20.68
C GLY A 35 0.11 -11.04 19.97
N LEU A 36 -1.15 -10.63 19.81
CA LEU A 36 -1.50 -9.42 19.06
C LEU A 36 -1.88 -8.27 19.97
N TYR A 37 -1.46 -7.06 19.60
CA TYR A 37 -1.85 -5.79 20.22
C TYR A 37 -2.31 -4.83 19.13
N HIS A 38 -3.43 -4.16 19.35
CA HIS A 38 -3.99 -3.16 18.43
C HIS A 38 -3.85 -1.77 19.03
N TYR A 39 -3.42 -0.81 18.19
CA TYR A 39 -3.43 0.61 18.53
C TYR A 39 -3.64 1.48 17.28
N LEU A 40 -4.16 2.68 17.51
CA LEU A 40 -4.35 3.68 16.45
C LEU A 40 -3.11 4.59 16.34
N PRO A 41 -2.77 5.13 15.15
CA PRO A 41 -1.62 6.05 14.99
C PRO A 41 -1.62 7.21 16.01
N ARG A 42 -2.80 7.77 16.33
CA ARG A 42 -2.95 8.85 17.30
C ARG A 42 -2.67 8.45 18.77
N GLN A 43 -2.46 7.18 19.03
CA GLN A 43 -2.14 6.64 20.36
C GLN A 43 -0.62 6.47 20.58
N LEU A 44 0.20 6.81 19.58
CA LEU A 44 1.64 6.89 19.73
C LEU A 44 2.04 8.05 20.65
N SER A 45 3.05 7.83 21.46
CA SER A 45 3.66 8.84 22.32
C SER A 45 5.16 8.63 22.40
N LEU A 46 5.93 9.67 22.06
CA LEU A 46 7.38 9.71 22.26
C LEU A 46 7.72 10.63 23.43
N LYS A 47 8.31 10.07 24.49
CA LYS A 47 8.76 10.81 25.66
C LYS A 47 10.17 10.40 26.02
N ASP A 48 11.07 11.38 26.05
CA ASP A 48 12.48 11.19 26.45
C ASP A 48 13.18 10.02 25.73
N GLY A 49 12.92 9.91 24.39
CA GLY A 49 13.47 8.84 23.53
C GLY A 49 12.75 7.49 23.63
N ARG A 50 11.73 7.34 24.47
CA ARG A 50 10.93 6.13 24.63
C ARG A 50 9.64 6.24 23.81
N LEU A 51 9.46 5.35 22.85
CA LEU A 51 8.23 5.26 22.05
C LEU A 51 7.28 4.26 22.67
N THR A 52 6.09 4.72 22.99
CA THR A 52 4.99 3.91 23.56
C THR A 52 3.72 4.08 22.74
N ALA A 53 2.80 3.13 22.88
CA ALA A 53 1.43 3.26 22.36
C ALA A 53 0.41 2.87 23.44
N ARG A 54 -0.76 3.53 23.45
CA ARG A 54 -1.91 3.04 24.20
C ARG A 54 -2.60 1.96 23.39
N ALA A 55 -2.31 0.70 23.72
CA ALA A 55 -2.73 -0.46 22.95
C ALA A 55 -3.65 -1.37 23.76
N SER A 56 -4.40 -2.21 23.08
CA SER A 56 -5.20 -3.28 23.66
C SER A 56 -4.78 -4.63 23.09
N ARG A 57 -4.73 -5.67 23.92
CA ARG A 57 -4.58 -7.03 23.43
C ARG A 57 -5.73 -7.35 22.48
N LEU A 58 -5.41 -7.97 21.34
CA LEU A 58 -6.36 -8.26 20.27
C LEU A 58 -6.51 -9.78 20.11
N GLU A 59 -7.76 -10.24 20.04
CA GLU A 59 -8.10 -11.58 19.59
C GLU A 59 -9.07 -11.47 18.41
N LEU A 60 -8.84 -12.29 17.38
CA LEU A 60 -9.60 -12.26 16.14
C LEU A 60 -10.32 -13.56 15.85
N ARG A 61 -11.47 -13.44 15.18
CA ARG A 61 -12.22 -14.56 14.62
C ARG A 61 -12.93 -14.12 13.35
N ARG A 62 -13.04 -15.02 12.37
CA ARG A 62 -13.74 -14.71 11.12
C ARG A 62 -15.25 -14.86 11.30
N GLU A 63 -15.87 -13.90 11.99
CA GLU A 63 -17.30 -13.86 12.28
C GLU A 63 -17.83 -12.43 12.15
N HIS A 64 -18.74 -12.18 11.20
CA HIS A 64 -19.34 -10.85 11.01
C HIS A 64 -20.03 -10.34 12.27
N GLY A 65 -19.81 -9.08 12.61
CA GLY A 65 -20.37 -8.44 13.81
C GLY A 65 -19.70 -8.83 15.14
N ARG A 66 -18.83 -9.86 15.13
CA ARG A 66 -18.07 -10.31 16.31
C ARG A 66 -16.63 -10.72 15.96
N HIS A 67 -16.00 -10.04 15.00
CA HIS A 67 -14.71 -10.41 14.43
C HIS A 67 -13.51 -10.14 15.34
N PHE A 68 -13.67 -9.39 16.42
CA PHE A 68 -12.58 -9.07 17.35
C PHE A 68 -13.03 -9.10 18.82
N THR A 69 -12.05 -9.17 19.71
CA THR A 69 -12.16 -8.84 21.12
C THR A 69 -10.95 -8.00 21.50
N LEU A 70 -11.18 -6.86 22.13
CA LEU A 70 -10.13 -6.03 22.69
C LEU A 70 -10.07 -6.22 24.22
N GLY A 71 -8.86 -6.44 24.74
CA GLY A 71 -8.59 -6.40 26.18
C GLY A 71 -8.60 -4.97 26.74
N ALA A 72 -8.29 -4.85 28.03
CA ALA A 72 -8.08 -3.55 28.63
C ALA A 72 -6.96 -2.78 27.92
N GLN A 73 -7.12 -1.47 27.80
CA GLN A 73 -6.10 -0.62 27.21
C GLN A 73 -4.95 -0.42 28.20
N GLU A 74 -3.73 -0.64 27.72
CA GLU A 74 -2.50 -0.48 28.49
C GLU A 74 -1.46 0.36 27.73
N THR A 75 -0.44 0.85 28.42
CA THR A 75 0.69 1.51 27.78
C THR A 75 1.70 0.45 27.39
N LEU A 76 1.87 0.27 26.08
CA LEU A 76 2.78 -0.69 25.49
C LEU A 76 4.09 -0.01 25.11
N GLU A 77 5.22 -0.54 25.59
CA GLU A 77 6.56 -0.13 25.13
C GLU A 77 6.82 -0.76 23.77
N LEU A 78 6.90 0.04 22.71
CA LEU A 78 7.05 -0.50 21.35
C LEU A 78 8.41 -1.14 21.11
N ALA A 79 9.46 -0.70 21.78
CA ALA A 79 10.78 -1.32 21.71
C ALA A 79 10.81 -2.77 22.27
N ALA A 80 9.82 -3.17 23.08
CA ALA A 80 9.69 -4.51 23.61
C ALA A 80 8.93 -5.49 22.70
N MET A 81 8.41 -5.01 21.56
CA MET A 81 7.75 -5.86 20.58
C MET A 81 8.77 -6.58 19.69
N ASP A 82 8.34 -7.67 19.06
CA ASP A 82 9.14 -8.36 18.03
C ASP A 82 8.85 -7.77 16.65
N VAL A 83 7.56 -7.46 16.38
CA VAL A 83 7.06 -6.93 15.10
C VAL A 83 6.10 -5.78 15.34
N ILE A 84 6.20 -4.75 14.51
CA ILE A 84 5.16 -3.74 14.36
C ILE A 84 4.65 -3.79 12.93
N LEU A 85 3.38 -4.10 12.73
CA LEU A 85 2.71 -3.97 11.45
C LEU A 85 2.19 -2.53 11.31
N MET A 86 2.80 -1.73 10.44
CA MET A 86 2.35 -0.37 10.11
C MET A 86 1.32 -0.47 8.99
N ARG A 87 0.04 -0.50 9.34
CA ARG A 87 -1.07 -0.86 8.45
C ARG A 87 -2.22 0.14 8.44
N GLN A 88 -2.00 1.36 8.96
CA GLN A 88 -2.99 2.42 8.79
C GLN A 88 -3.20 2.75 7.30
N ASP A 89 -4.44 3.00 6.95
CA ASP A 89 -4.79 3.41 5.59
C ASP A 89 -4.34 4.86 5.30
N PRO A 90 -4.16 5.24 4.03
CA PRO A 90 -4.00 6.64 3.64
C PRO A 90 -5.15 7.51 4.19
N PRO A 91 -4.95 8.85 4.31
CA PRO A 91 -4.10 9.65 3.43
C PRO A 91 -2.62 9.63 3.81
N PHE A 92 -1.74 9.71 2.79
CA PHE A 92 -0.30 9.87 2.97
C PHE A 92 0.01 11.36 3.18
N ASP A 93 -0.23 11.82 4.40
CA ASP A 93 -0.13 13.23 4.83
C ASP A 93 0.92 13.41 5.94
N MET A 94 1.01 14.60 6.50
CA MET A 94 1.96 14.88 7.58
C MET A 94 1.69 14.07 8.85
N ALA A 95 0.46 13.64 9.10
CA ALA A 95 0.15 12.75 10.23
C ALA A 95 0.73 11.36 9.98
N TYR A 96 0.58 10.84 8.74
CA TYR A 96 1.19 9.59 8.33
C TYR A 96 2.72 9.66 8.41
N ILE A 97 3.34 10.69 7.82
CA ILE A 97 4.79 10.91 7.84
C ILE A 97 5.30 11.04 9.28
N THR A 98 4.58 11.75 10.17
CA THR A 98 4.94 11.87 11.57
C THR A 98 4.94 10.50 12.26
N ALA A 99 3.93 9.66 12.00
CA ALA A 99 3.90 8.30 12.56
C ALA A 99 5.12 7.47 12.11
N THR A 100 5.56 7.59 10.85
CA THR A 100 6.79 6.91 10.38
C THR A 100 8.04 7.41 11.11
N HIS A 101 8.16 8.73 11.36
CA HIS A 101 9.27 9.28 12.14
C HIS A 101 9.27 8.76 13.59
N LEU A 102 8.09 8.64 14.21
CA LEU A 102 7.98 8.06 15.54
C LEU A 102 8.43 6.59 15.55
N LEU A 103 7.96 5.78 14.60
CA LEU A 103 8.32 4.36 14.50
C LEU A 103 9.80 4.15 14.17
N GLU A 104 10.46 5.09 13.51
CA GLU A 104 11.90 5.03 13.25
C GLU A 104 12.73 4.92 14.54
N HIS A 105 12.29 5.50 15.67
CA HIS A 105 12.99 5.43 16.95
C HIS A 105 13.17 3.99 17.46
N VAL A 106 12.38 3.04 17.00
CA VAL A 106 12.44 1.64 17.46
C VAL A 106 12.86 0.65 16.36
N ARG A 107 13.13 1.11 15.13
CA ARG A 107 13.39 0.25 13.95
C ARG A 107 14.60 -0.68 14.11
N ASP A 108 15.59 -0.30 14.93
CA ASP A 108 16.77 -1.11 15.18
C ASP A 108 16.49 -2.22 16.22
N GLN A 109 15.50 -2.01 17.11
CA GLN A 109 15.07 -2.97 18.11
C GLN A 109 13.93 -3.87 17.66
N VAL A 110 13.06 -3.39 16.77
CA VAL A 110 11.82 -4.07 16.36
C VAL A 110 11.77 -4.17 14.84
N LEU A 111 11.25 -5.26 14.30
CA LEU A 111 10.96 -5.33 12.87
C LEU A 111 9.66 -4.56 12.57
N VAL A 112 9.79 -3.37 12.01
CA VAL A 112 8.64 -2.61 11.51
C VAL A 112 8.36 -3.00 10.05
N VAL A 113 7.13 -3.36 9.73
CA VAL A 113 6.70 -3.81 8.39
C VAL A 113 5.64 -2.85 7.84
N ASN A 114 5.94 -2.13 6.80
CA ASN A 114 7.22 -1.98 6.09
C ASN A 114 8.14 -1.00 6.86
N ASP A 115 9.44 -1.00 6.49
CA ASP A 115 10.42 -0.08 7.10
C ASP A 115 9.92 1.38 7.05
N PRO A 116 9.84 2.09 8.19
CA PRO A 116 9.16 3.39 8.25
C PRO A 116 9.92 4.49 7.48
N VAL A 117 11.24 4.42 7.38
CA VAL A 117 12.06 5.37 6.61
C VAL A 117 11.78 5.17 5.12
N SER A 118 11.77 3.93 4.69
CA SER A 118 11.52 3.57 3.29
C SER A 118 10.09 3.89 2.86
N VAL A 119 9.10 3.65 3.73
CA VAL A 119 7.70 4.00 3.45
C VAL A 119 7.52 5.50 3.22
N ARG A 120 8.07 6.37 4.08
CA ARG A 120 7.91 7.82 3.88
C ARG A 120 8.68 8.34 2.66
N ASN A 121 9.73 7.64 2.22
CA ASN A 121 10.52 7.99 1.05
C ASN A 121 10.01 7.37 -0.26
N ALA A 122 8.98 6.54 -0.19
CA ALA A 122 8.38 5.83 -1.33
C ALA A 122 6.89 6.15 -1.52
N PRO A 123 6.50 7.45 -1.74
CA PRO A 123 5.13 7.76 -2.10
C PRO A 123 4.73 7.05 -3.38
N GLU A 124 3.57 6.41 -3.39
CA GLU A 124 3.15 5.38 -4.36
C GLU A 124 3.37 5.71 -5.84
N LYS A 125 3.13 6.97 -6.23
CA LYS A 125 3.27 7.43 -7.62
C LYS A 125 4.68 7.94 -7.91
N LEU A 126 5.30 8.65 -6.95
CA LEU A 126 6.64 9.20 -7.11
C LEU A 126 7.70 8.11 -7.10
N PHE A 127 7.55 7.11 -6.23
CA PHE A 127 8.53 6.03 -6.13
C PHE A 127 8.65 5.23 -7.45
N ALA A 128 7.55 5.06 -8.17
CA ALA A 128 7.56 4.40 -9.47
C ALA A 128 8.46 5.13 -10.50
N THR A 129 8.66 6.45 -10.37
CA THR A 129 9.51 7.23 -11.29
C THR A 129 10.99 6.90 -11.20
N HIS A 130 11.43 6.21 -10.14
CA HIS A 130 12.81 5.74 -10.00
C HIS A 130 13.13 4.55 -10.93
N PHE A 131 12.13 4.02 -11.62
CA PHE A 131 12.28 2.89 -12.55
C PHE A 131 11.96 3.34 -13.98
N PRO A 132 12.87 4.10 -14.62
CA PRO A 132 12.66 4.60 -15.97
C PRO A 132 12.45 3.44 -16.95
N GLY A 133 11.55 3.63 -17.91
CA GLY A 133 11.17 2.61 -18.90
C GLY A 133 10.12 1.60 -18.43
N LEU A 134 9.76 1.58 -17.14
CA LEU A 134 8.63 0.77 -16.64
C LEU A 134 7.32 1.54 -16.63
N MET A 135 7.35 2.88 -16.49
CA MET A 135 6.16 3.74 -16.48
C MET A 135 5.75 4.16 -17.90
N PRO A 136 4.46 4.51 -18.12
CA PRO A 136 4.08 5.25 -19.33
C PRO A 136 4.75 6.63 -19.36
N PRO A 137 4.77 7.34 -20.50
CA PRO A 137 5.17 8.74 -20.54
C PRO A 137 4.50 9.52 -19.41
N THR A 138 5.31 10.15 -18.57
CA THR A 138 4.88 10.78 -17.31
C THR A 138 5.54 12.14 -17.18
N LEU A 139 4.76 13.13 -16.77
CA LEU A 139 5.19 14.48 -16.39
C LEU A 139 4.69 14.74 -14.95
N ILE A 140 5.53 15.32 -14.11
CA ILE A 140 5.16 15.80 -12.78
C ILE A 140 5.53 17.27 -12.70
N THR A 141 4.52 18.14 -12.61
CA THR A 141 4.73 19.57 -12.63
C THR A 141 3.54 20.34 -12.05
N SER A 142 3.78 21.59 -11.67
CA SER A 142 2.76 22.60 -11.42
C SER A 142 2.65 23.61 -12.59
N ASP A 143 3.53 23.48 -13.60
CA ASP A 143 3.57 24.38 -14.73
C ASP A 143 2.51 24.04 -15.78
N ARG A 144 1.58 24.98 -15.99
CA ARG A 144 0.45 24.82 -16.92
C ARG A 144 0.92 24.64 -18.37
N ASP A 145 1.95 25.37 -18.78
CA ASP A 145 2.39 25.36 -20.17
C ASP A 145 3.09 24.03 -20.52
N GLU A 146 3.83 23.45 -19.57
CA GLU A 146 4.39 22.11 -19.66
C GLU A 146 3.27 21.03 -19.78
N ILE A 147 2.18 21.17 -19.02
CA ILE A 147 1.03 20.25 -19.13
C ILE A 147 0.36 20.35 -20.50
N VAL A 148 0.18 21.57 -21.02
CA VAL A 148 -0.38 21.81 -22.36
C VAL A 148 0.52 21.22 -23.44
N ALA A 149 1.84 21.40 -23.33
CA ALA A 149 2.83 20.83 -24.25
C ALA A 149 2.79 19.29 -24.22
N PHE A 150 2.81 18.69 -23.03
CA PHE A 150 2.74 17.24 -22.84
C PHE A 150 1.44 16.65 -23.44
N ARG A 151 0.28 17.31 -23.21
CA ARG A 151 -0.99 16.88 -23.81
C ARG A 151 -0.94 16.94 -25.34
N ARG A 152 -0.32 17.98 -25.90
CA ARG A 152 -0.17 18.10 -27.37
C ARG A 152 0.68 16.97 -27.94
N GLU A 153 1.71 16.56 -27.21
CA GLU A 153 2.60 15.47 -27.60
C GLU A 153 1.93 14.08 -27.45
N GLN A 154 1.27 13.84 -26.30
CA GLN A 154 0.75 12.51 -25.97
C GLN A 154 -0.70 12.26 -26.43
N GLY A 155 -1.43 13.32 -26.80
CA GLY A 155 -2.84 13.24 -27.16
C GLY A 155 -3.76 13.16 -25.95
N GLU A 156 -4.21 11.96 -25.61
CA GLU A 156 -5.03 11.74 -24.39
C GLU A 156 -4.15 11.57 -23.17
N ILE A 157 -4.53 12.26 -22.10
CA ILE A 157 -3.78 12.24 -20.84
C ILE A 157 -4.67 11.96 -19.64
N ILE A 158 -4.03 11.50 -18.56
CA ILE A 158 -4.60 11.38 -17.21
C ILE A 158 -3.94 12.43 -16.33
N LEU A 159 -4.76 13.23 -15.64
CA LEU A 159 -4.34 14.08 -14.51
C LEU A 159 -4.68 13.36 -13.21
N LYS A 160 -3.75 13.35 -12.25
CA LYS A 160 -3.99 12.76 -10.93
C LYS A 160 -3.14 13.43 -9.83
N PRO A 161 -3.67 13.57 -8.59
CA PRO A 161 -2.88 14.08 -7.48
C PRO A 161 -1.79 13.06 -7.09
N LEU A 162 -0.62 13.54 -6.63
CA LEU A 162 0.50 12.68 -6.23
C LEU A 162 0.16 11.81 -5.01
N PHE A 163 -0.55 12.38 -4.04
CA PHE A 163 -0.84 11.74 -2.75
C PHE A 163 -2.30 11.28 -2.60
N GLY A 164 -3.06 11.25 -3.70
CA GLY A 164 -4.43 10.72 -3.72
C GLY A 164 -4.45 9.19 -3.77
N ASN A 165 -5.42 8.58 -3.11
CA ASN A 165 -5.64 7.13 -3.08
C ASN A 165 -7.03 6.76 -3.62
N GLY A 166 -7.27 5.47 -3.88
CA GLY A 166 -8.58 4.94 -4.28
C GLY A 166 -9.13 5.50 -5.60
N GLY A 167 -8.32 6.14 -6.43
CA GLY A 167 -8.74 6.77 -7.69
C GLY A 167 -9.39 8.15 -7.53
N ALA A 168 -9.38 8.75 -6.33
CA ALA A 168 -9.87 10.11 -6.14
C ALA A 168 -9.03 11.13 -6.92
N GLY A 169 -9.70 12.09 -7.59
CA GLY A 169 -9.04 13.15 -8.35
C GLY A 169 -8.37 12.69 -9.64
N VAL A 170 -8.70 11.52 -10.18
CA VAL A 170 -8.18 11.02 -11.46
C VAL A 170 -9.11 11.46 -12.59
N PHE A 171 -8.57 12.24 -13.53
CA PHE A 171 -9.31 12.78 -14.68
C PHE A 171 -8.65 12.37 -15.98
N ARG A 172 -9.46 11.86 -16.92
CA ARG A 172 -9.05 11.63 -18.31
C ARG A 172 -9.41 12.84 -19.15
N LEU A 173 -8.46 13.34 -19.93
CA LEU A 173 -8.65 14.46 -20.85
C LEU A 173 -8.28 14.05 -22.26
N GLY A 174 -9.22 14.27 -23.18
CA GLY A 174 -8.97 14.11 -24.62
C GLY A 174 -8.10 15.24 -25.19
N PRO A 175 -7.65 15.12 -26.46
CA PRO A 175 -6.71 16.08 -27.06
C PRO A 175 -7.30 17.50 -27.22
N VAL A 176 -8.62 17.62 -27.25
CA VAL A 176 -9.33 18.93 -27.43
C VAL A 176 -10.31 19.21 -26.29
N ASP A 177 -10.18 18.54 -25.15
CA ASP A 177 -11.04 18.76 -23.99
C ASP A 177 -10.90 20.19 -23.45
N GLU A 178 -12.01 20.90 -23.35
CA GLU A 178 -12.06 22.31 -22.91
C GLU A 178 -11.91 22.48 -21.39
N ASN A 179 -12.04 21.39 -20.62
CA ASN A 179 -12.01 21.42 -19.17
C ASN A 179 -10.58 21.52 -18.59
N LEU A 180 -9.54 21.39 -19.40
CA LEU A 180 -8.14 21.39 -18.89
C LEU A 180 -7.87 22.58 -17.96
N ASN A 181 -8.23 23.80 -18.40
CA ASN A 181 -7.95 25.01 -17.62
C ASN A 181 -8.69 25.00 -16.28
N ALA A 182 -9.99 24.69 -16.30
CA ALA A 182 -10.80 24.62 -15.09
C ALA A 182 -10.29 23.54 -14.11
N LEU A 183 -9.85 22.40 -14.63
CA LEU A 183 -9.26 21.35 -13.82
C LEU A 183 -7.92 21.76 -13.22
N LEU A 184 -7.04 22.44 -13.95
CA LEU A 184 -5.77 22.95 -13.42
C LEU A 184 -5.99 24.00 -12.34
N GLU A 185 -6.97 24.90 -12.50
CA GLU A 185 -7.37 25.85 -11.47
C GLU A 185 -7.87 25.12 -10.20
N LEU A 186 -8.73 24.11 -10.38
CA LEU A 186 -9.22 23.30 -9.27
C LEU A 186 -8.07 22.57 -8.54
N PHE A 187 -7.15 21.94 -9.28
CA PHE A 187 -5.99 21.29 -8.69
C PHE A 187 -5.12 22.26 -7.90
N THR A 188 -4.86 23.46 -8.44
CA THR A 188 -4.08 24.52 -7.76
C THR A 188 -4.76 25.00 -6.47
N GLN A 189 -6.10 24.98 -6.42
CA GLN A 189 -6.85 25.34 -5.20
C GLN A 189 -6.85 24.24 -4.15
N LEU A 190 -6.93 22.97 -4.57
CA LEU A 190 -7.03 21.82 -3.68
C LEU A 190 -5.67 21.31 -3.19
N TYR A 191 -4.64 21.42 -4.01
CA TYR A 191 -3.33 20.83 -3.76
C TYR A 191 -2.24 21.92 -3.92
N ARG A 192 -1.22 21.84 -3.06
CA ARG A 192 -0.01 22.67 -3.17
C ARG A 192 1.11 21.97 -3.92
N GLU A 193 1.01 20.65 -4.00
CA GLU A 193 1.99 19.78 -4.64
C GLU A 193 1.81 19.80 -6.16
N PRO A 194 2.89 19.51 -6.91
CA PRO A 194 2.77 19.23 -8.33
C PRO A 194 1.75 18.12 -8.60
N ILE A 195 1.18 18.11 -9.78
CA ILE A 195 0.29 17.04 -10.25
C ILE A 195 1.05 16.07 -11.15
N MET A 196 0.62 14.82 -11.18
CA MET A 196 1.10 13.84 -12.15
C MET A 196 0.21 13.85 -13.38
N VAL A 197 0.83 13.96 -14.54
CA VAL A 197 0.21 13.87 -15.86
C VAL A 197 0.80 12.68 -16.57
N GLN A 198 -0.02 11.75 -17.03
CA GLN A 198 0.43 10.55 -17.73
C GLN A 198 -0.30 10.39 -19.06
N ARG A 199 0.35 9.77 -20.04
CA ARG A 199 -0.34 9.30 -21.24
C ARG A 199 -1.48 8.36 -20.83
N TYR A 200 -2.65 8.54 -21.41
CA TYR A 200 -3.76 7.62 -21.22
C TYR A 200 -3.42 6.25 -21.81
N LEU A 201 -3.68 5.20 -21.05
CA LEU A 201 -3.51 3.82 -21.47
C LEU A 201 -4.88 3.22 -21.74
N PRO A 202 -5.27 2.98 -23.00
CA PRO A 202 -6.59 2.42 -23.33
C PRO A 202 -6.77 1.00 -22.78
N GLU A 203 -5.70 0.29 -22.47
CA GLU A 203 -5.67 -1.03 -21.84
C GLU A 203 -6.38 -1.06 -20.49
N ILE A 204 -6.54 0.10 -19.82
CA ILE A 204 -7.33 0.22 -18.58
C ILE A 204 -8.77 -0.31 -18.77
N ARG A 205 -9.30 -0.28 -19.99
CA ARG A 205 -10.62 -0.83 -20.29
C ARG A 205 -10.69 -2.36 -20.13
N GLN A 206 -9.55 -3.03 -20.24
CA GLN A 206 -9.41 -4.46 -19.96
C GLN A 206 -9.14 -4.71 -18.47
N GLY A 207 -8.75 -3.68 -17.75
CA GLY A 207 -8.48 -3.68 -16.32
C GLY A 207 -7.08 -3.16 -15.97
N ASP A 208 -6.88 -2.90 -14.69
CA ASP A 208 -5.56 -2.77 -14.09
C ASP A 208 -5.26 -4.02 -13.25
N LYS A 209 -4.00 -4.39 -13.15
CA LYS A 209 -3.60 -5.55 -12.38
C LYS A 209 -2.90 -5.12 -11.10
N ARG A 210 -3.48 -5.47 -9.94
CA ARG A 210 -2.79 -5.43 -8.66
C ARG A 210 -1.96 -6.71 -8.51
N ILE A 211 -0.64 -6.55 -8.37
CA ILE A 211 0.29 -7.65 -8.10
C ILE A 211 0.84 -7.45 -6.69
N ILE A 212 0.81 -8.50 -5.89
CA ILE A 212 1.37 -8.51 -4.55
C ILE A 212 2.79 -9.08 -4.60
N LEU A 213 3.74 -8.31 -4.04
CA LEU A 213 5.11 -8.74 -3.83
C LEU A 213 5.40 -8.90 -2.35
N VAL A 214 6.12 -9.96 -2.02
CA VAL A 214 6.63 -10.25 -0.68
C VAL A 214 8.13 -10.40 -0.77
N ASP A 215 8.85 -9.59 0.00
CA ASP A 215 10.33 -9.54 0.01
C ASP A 215 10.94 -9.41 -1.40
N GLY A 216 10.27 -8.64 -2.27
CA GLY A 216 10.65 -8.38 -3.65
C GLY A 216 10.14 -9.39 -4.69
N GLU A 217 9.55 -10.52 -4.28
CA GLU A 217 9.07 -11.58 -5.17
C GLU A 217 7.55 -11.51 -5.37
N PRO A 218 7.02 -11.66 -6.61
CA PRO A 218 5.59 -11.67 -6.85
C PRO A 218 4.95 -12.97 -6.36
N VAL A 219 3.94 -12.85 -5.49
CA VAL A 219 3.25 -13.99 -4.87
C VAL A 219 1.81 -14.19 -5.38
N GLY A 220 1.24 -13.20 -6.05
CA GLY A 220 -0.10 -13.31 -6.63
C GLY A 220 -0.56 -12.02 -7.27
N GLY A 221 -1.68 -12.08 -8.00
CA GLY A 221 -2.24 -10.90 -8.65
C GLY A 221 -3.74 -11.01 -8.88
N VAL A 222 -4.40 -9.87 -8.96
CA VAL A 222 -5.83 -9.74 -9.29
C VAL A 222 -6.03 -8.69 -10.36
N LEU A 223 -6.82 -9.01 -11.38
CA LEU A 223 -7.24 -8.06 -12.40
C LEU A 223 -8.47 -7.31 -11.88
N ARG A 224 -8.40 -5.99 -11.85
CA ARG A 224 -9.50 -5.10 -11.47
C ARG A 224 -10.07 -4.49 -12.74
N VAL A 225 -11.29 -4.87 -13.09
CA VAL A 225 -11.94 -4.40 -14.33
C VAL A 225 -12.90 -3.27 -13.99
N PRO A 226 -12.74 -2.08 -14.62
CA PRO A 226 -13.62 -0.95 -14.35
C PRO A 226 -15.05 -1.22 -14.81
N PRO A 227 -16.06 -0.63 -14.15
CA PRO A 227 -17.43 -0.67 -14.66
C PRO A 227 -17.54 0.10 -15.98
N PRO A 228 -18.56 -0.19 -16.80
CA PRO A 228 -18.83 0.55 -18.03
C PRO A 228 -18.92 2.06 -17.79
N GLY A 229 -18.19 2.86 -18.60
CA GLY A 229 -18.18 4.32 -18.49
C GLY A 229 -17.22 4.89 -17.45
N GLU A 230 -16.64 4.07 -16.58
CA GLU A 230 -15.65 4.51 -15.60
C GLU A 230 -14.22 4.31 -16.14
N ALA A 231 -13.32 5.24 -15.84
CA ALA A 231 -11.90 5.15 -16.22
C ALA A 231 -11.01 4.57 -15.11
N ARG A 232 -11.57 4.34 -13.91
CA ARG A 232 -10.87 3.85 -12.72
C ARG A 232 -11.28 2.41 -12.44
N ALA A 233 -10.33 1.54 -12.17
CA ALA A 233 -10.56 0.12 -11.92
C ALA A 233 -10.49 -0.26 -10.42
N ASN A 234 -10.22 0.71 -9.53
CA ASN A 234 -10.12 0.46 -8.10
C ASN A 234 -11.40 -0.20 -7.55
N LEU A 235 -11.24 -1.18 -6.66
CA LEU A 235 -12.38 -1.90 -6.06
C LEU A 235 -13.34 -0.97 -5.30
N HIS A 236 -12.82 0.08 -4.67
CA HIS A 236 -13.60 1.10 -3.95
C HIS A 236 -14.57 1.90 -4.83
N VAL A 237 -14.30 2.01 -6.13
CA VAL A 237 -15.18 2.70 -7.10
C VAL A 237 -15.99 1.72 -7.95
N GLY A 238 -16.14 0.48 -7.50
CA GLY A 238 -16.97 -0.54 -8.14
C GLY A 238 -16.24 -1.42 -9.16
N GLY A 239 -14.92 -1.38 -9.20
CA GLY A 239 -14.13 -2.31 -10.00
C GLY A 239 -14.41 -3.77 -9.62
N LYS A 240 -14.44 -4.65 -10.61
CA LYS A 240 -14.67 -6.09 -10.41
C LYS A 240 -13.34 -6.84 -10.35
N ALA A 241 -13.10 -7.57 -9.25
CA ALA A 241 -11.94 -8.46 -9.12
C ALA A 241 -12.13 -9.72 -9.99
N MET A 242 -11.13 -10.05 -10.79
CA MET A 242 -11.09 -11.23 -11.64
C MET A 242 -9.77 -11.97 -11.49
N LYS A 243 -9.84 -13.29 -11.58
CA LYS A 243 -8.64 -14.16 -11.61
C LYS A 243 -7.75 -13.79 -12.79
N THR A 244 -6.43 -13.80 -12.56
CA THR A 244 -5.44 -13.50 -13.59
C THR A 244 -4.15 -14.29 -13.36
N THR A 245 -3.29 -14.29 -14.37
CA THR A 245 -1.91 -14.79 -14.27
C THR A 245 -0.96 -13.68 -14.71
N LEU A 246 0.26 -13.66 -14.18
CA LEU A 246 1.25 -12.67 -14.57
C LEU A 246 1.78 -12.94 -15.99
N THR A 247 1.80 -11.90 -16.80
CA THR A 247 2.44 -11.92 -18.13
C THR A 247 3.97 -11.93 -18.00
N ALA A 248 4.68 -12.15 -19.10
CA ALA A 248 6.15 -12.04 -19.16
C ALA A 248 6.58 -10.60 -18.77
N ARG A 249 5.91 -9.58 -19.31
CA ARG A 249 6.22 -8.17 -19.02
C ARG A 249 6.02 -7.80 -17.55
N GLU A 250 4.96 -8.28 -16.93
CA GLU A 250 4.71 -8.06 -15.51
C GLU A 250 5.76 -8.72 -14.62
N ARG A 251 6.27 -9.91 -15.02
CA ARG A 251 7.39 -10.55 -14.32
C ARG A 251 8.69 -9.76 -14.49
N GLU A 252 8.95 -9.18 -15.65
CA GLU A 252 10.09 -8.28 -15.88
C GLU A 252 9.99 -7.04 -14.97
N ILE A 253 8.81 -6.43 -14.87
CA ILE A 253 8.56 -5.30 -13.96
C ILE A 253 8.88 -5.71 -12.53
N CYS A 254 8.32 -6.83 -12.05
CA CYS A 254 8.58 -7.33 -10.70
C CYS A 254 10.07 -7.59 -10.46
N ALA A 255 10.76 -8.24 -11.41
CA ALA A 255 12.19 -8.53 -11.30
C ALA A 255 13.06 -7.27 -11.28
N ALA A 256 12.65 -6.21 -11.99
CA ALA A 256 13.39 -4.95 -12.03
C ALA A 256 13.27 -4.16 -10.70
N ILE A 257 12.10 -4.18 -10.05
CA ILE A 257 11.88 -3.43 -8.81
C ILE A 257 12.21 -4.23 -7.54
N GLY A 258 12.08 -5.57 -7.61
CA GLY A 258 12.20 -6.49 -6.47
C GLY A 258 13.45 -6.28 -5.62
N PRO A 259 14.67 -6.21 -6.20
CA PRO A 259 15.91 -5.98 -5.43
C PRO A 259 15.85 -4.69 -4.59
N THR A 260 15.37 -3.59 -5.17
CA THR A 260 15.22 -2.31 -4.44
C THR A 260 14.22 -2.41 -3.29
N LEU A 261 13.08 -3.07 -3.52
CA LEU A 261 12.08 -3.28 -2.45
C LEU A 261 12.66 -4.07 -1.29
N LYS A 262 13.38 -5.15 -1.60
CA LYS A 262 14.02 -6.02 -0.60
C LYS A 262 15.09 -5.29 0.20
N GLU A 263 15.98 -4.56 -0.45
CA GLU A 263 17.04 -3.76 0.16
C GLU A 263 16.47 -2.69 1.09
N GLN A 264 15.38 -2.04 0.67
CA GLN A 264 14.71 -0.99 1.45
C GLN A 264 13.81 -1.54 2.59
N GLY A 265 13.71 -2.86 2.78
CA GLY A 265 12.86 -3.44 3.82
C GLY A 265 11.37 -3.25 3.55
N LEU A 266 10.98 -3.07 2.30
CA LEU A 266 9.60 -3.02 1.83
C LEU A 266 9.11 -4.46 1.59
N ILE A 267 8.76 -5.14 2.68
CA ILE A 267 8.47 -6.59 2.70
C ILE A 267 7.14 -6.89 2.01
N PHE A 268 6.11 -6.09 2.25
CA PHE A 268 4.77 -6.29 1.72
C PHE A 268 4.37 -5.12 0.83
N VAL A 269 4.32 -5.34 -0.47
CA VAL A 269 4.11 -4.30 -1.49
C VAL A 269 3.03 -4.73 -2.46
N GLY A 270 2.20 -3.78 -2.88
CA GLY A 270 1.29 -3.93 -4.00
C GLY A 270 1.71 -3.04 -5.16
N ILE A 271 1.81 -3.55 -6.37
CA ILE A 271 2.03 -2.73 -7.56
C ILE A 271 0.82 -2.74 -8.46
N ASP A 272 0.61 -1.67 -9.20
CA ASP A 272 -0.46 -1.55 -10.17
C ASP A 272 0.12 -1.45 -11.57
N VAL A 273 -0.38 -2.31 -12.47
CA VAL A 273 0.10 -2.43 -13.86
C VAL A 273 -1.09 -2.32 -14.81
N ILE A 274 -0.97 -1.44 -15.81
CA ILE A 274 -1.95 -1.29 -16.90
C ILE A 274 -1.23 -1.60 -18.21
N GLY A 275 -1.69 -2.62 -18.93
CA GLY A 275 -0.98 -3.11 -20.12
C GLY A 275 0.46 -3.50 -19.75
N ASP A 276 1.44 -2.84 -20.40
CA ASP A 276 2.86 -3.09 -20.19
C ASP A 276 3.54 -2.13 -19.21
N TYR A 277 2.77 -1.31 -18.49
CA TYR A 277 3.29 -0.21 -17.70
C TYR A 277 2.95 -0.29 -16.22
N LEU A 278 3.99 -0.12 -15.40
CA LEU A 278 3.87 0.15 -13.97
C LEU A 278 3.28 1.54 -13.74
N THR A 279 2.24 1.66 -12.93
CA THR A 279 1.60 2.94 -12.64
C THR A 279 1.76 3.40 -11.20
N GLU A 280 1.87 2.46 -10.26
CA GLU A 280 2.00 2.74 -8.81
C GLU A 280 2.77 1.62 -8.10
N ILE A 281 3.50 1.99 -7.04
CA ILE A 281 4.12 1.05 -6.07
C ILE A 281 3.58 1.39 -4.69
N ASN A 282 2.67 0.57 -4.18
CA ASN A 282 1.95 0.80 -2.93
C ASN A 282 2.68 0.10 -1.77
N VAL A 283 3.29 0.88 -0.88
CA VAL A 283 4.10 0.39 0.25
C VAL A 283 3.50 0.67 1.63
N THR A 284 2.44 1.48 1.70
CA THR A 284 1.77 1.89 2.95
C THR A 284 0.90 0.78 3.50
N SER A 285 -0.30 0.62 2.95
CA SER A 285 -1.27 -0.40 3.35
C SER A 285 -1.84 -1.14 2.13
N PRO A 286 -1.00 -1.88 1.34
CA PRO A 286 -1.50 -2.55 0.15
C PRO A 286 -2.60 -3.55 0.50
N THR A 287 -3.62 -3.57 -0.36
CA THR A 287 -4.79 -4.46 -0.28
C THR A 287 -4.83 -5.40 -1.48
N GLY A 288 -5.72 -6.40 -1.44
CA GLY A 288 -5.92 -7.37 -2.54
C GLY A 288 -5.64 -8.81 -2.16
N ILE A 289 -5.06 -9.09 -0.97
CA ILE A 289 -4.78 -10.45 -0.51
C ILE A 289 -6.05 -11.30 -0.52
N GLN A 290 -7.15 -10.80 0.04
CA GLN A 290 -8.37 -11.58 0.21
C GLN A 290 -9.06 -11.87 -1.13
N GLU A 291 -9.02 -10.92 -2.07
CA GLU A 291 -9.50 -11.12 -3.44
C GLU A 291 -8.71 -12.23 -4.15
N ILE A 292 -7.39 -12.18 -4.08
CA ILE A 292 -6.50 -13.19 -4.68
C ILE A 292 -6.75 -14.55 -4.03
N ASN A 293 -6.80 -14.61 -2.70
CA ASN A 293 -7.05 -15.85 -1.97
C ASN A 293 -8.37 -16.53 -2.42
N ARG A 294 -9.45 -15.74 -2.55
CA ARG A 294 -10.75 -16.26 -3.01
C ARG A 294 -10.72 -16.76 -4.45
N LEU A 295 -10.03 -16.04 -5.33
CA LEU A 295 -10.00 -16.34 -6.77
C LEU A 295 -9.06 -17.50 -7.10
N ASP A 296 -7.95 -17.62 -6.37
CA ASP A 296 -6.89 -18.59 -6.67
C ASP A 296 -6.88 -19.79 -5.70
N GLY A 297 -7.67 -19.74 -4.62
CA GLY A 297 -7.59 -20.74 -3.54
C GLY A 297 -6.25 -20.68 -2.79
N ALA A 298 -5.66 -19.48 -2.73
CA ALA A 298 -4.36 -19.22 -2.11
C ALA A 298 -4.48 -18.75 -0.65
N ALA A 299 -3.34 -18.51 -0.02
CA ALA A 299 -3.21 -17.95 1.33
C ALA A 299 -1.97 -17.03 1.38
N LEU A 300 -2.09 -15.85 0.73
CA LEU A 300 -0.96 -14.92 0.55
C LEU A 300 -0.46 -14.31 1.87
N GLU A 301 -1.25 -14.32 2.92
CA GLU A 301 -0.82 -13.95 4.26
C GLU A 301 0.31 -14.84 4.79
N ARG A 302 0.41 -16.08 4.33
CA ARG A 302 1.46 -17.03 4.77
C ARG A 302 2.85 -16.61 4.30
N PRO A 303 3.13 -16.39 3.00
CA PRO A 303 4.45 -15.93 2.56
C PRO A 303 4.83 -14.57 3.18
N VAL A 304 3.87 -13.68 3.51
CA VAL A 304 4.18 -12.44 4.24
C VAL A 304 4.75 -12.76 5.62
N TRP A 305 4.11 -13.66 6.37
CA TRP A 305 4.61 -14.07 7.68
C TRP A 305 5.89 -14.88 7.60
N ASP A 306 6.05 -15.73 6.59
CA ASP A 306 7.31 -16.47 6.36
C ASP A 306 8.48 -15.48 6.18
N ALA A 307 8.31 -14.44 5.36
CA ALA A 307 9.32 -13.40 5.16
C ALA A 307 9.61 -12.58 6.43
N ILE A 308 8.58 -12.28 7.24
CA ILE A 308 8.74 -11.59 8.54
C ILE A 308 9.56 -12.44 9.50
N GLU A 309 9.19 -13.72 9.67
CA GLU A 309 9.88 -14.65 10.56
C GLU A 309 11.33 -14.90 10.10
N ASP A 310 11.57 -15.03 8.79
CA ASP A 310 12.93 -15.20 8.24
C ASP A 310 13.81 -14.00 8.54
N ARG A 311 13.29 -12.78 8.41
CA ARG A 311 14.04 -11.56 8.77
C ARG A 311 14.32 -11.48 10.27
N LEU A 312 13.41 -11.96 11.12
CA LEU A 312 13.66 -12.04 12.58
C LEU A 312 14.69 -13.11 12.92
N ARG A 313 14.74 -14.25 12.20
CA ARG A 313 15.79 -15.27 12.35
C ARG A 313 17.18 -14.70 12.04
N VAL A 314 17.28 -13.95 10.94
CA VAL A 314 18.54 -13.27 10.58
C VAL A 314 18.98 -12.25 11.65
N ARG A 315 18.02 -11.60 12.33
CA ARG A 315 18.29 -10.70 13.46
C ARG A 315 18.58 -11.43 14.80
N GLY A 316 18.52 -12.78 14.82
CA GLY A 316 18.70 -13.60 16.04
C GLY A 316 17.55 -13.49 17.05
N ARG A 317 16.37 -13.04 16.60
CA ARG A 317 15.18 -12.81 17.43
C ARG A 317 14.09 -13.88 17.29
N PHE A 318 14.31 -14.87 16.45
CA PHE A 318 13.42 -16.00 16.26
C PHE A 318 14.22 -17.31 16.19
N PRO A 319 13.72 -18.44 16.72
CA PRO A 319 14.44 -19.71 16.66
C PRO A 319 14.79 -20.11 15.23
N PRO A 320 15.92 -20.79 15.00
CA PRO A 320 16.19 -21.40 13.70
C PRO A 320 15.05 -22.35 13.29
N ALA A 321 14.85 -22.50 11.99
CA ALA A 321 13.80 -23.33 11.40
C ALA A 321 13.99 -24.81 11.73
#